data_1311815dece46aa1ffde28b4edc39faa
#
_entry.id   1311815dece46aa1ffde28b4edc39faa
#
_cell.length_a   1.000
_cell.length_b   1.000
_cell.length_c   1.000
_cell.angle_alpha   90.00
_cell.angle_beta   90.00
_cell.angle_gamma   90.00
#
_symmetry.space_group_name_H-M   'P 1'
#
loop_
_entity.id
_entity.type
_entity.pdbx_description
1 polymer ?
#
loop_
_entity_poly.entity_id
_entity_poly.type
_entity_poly.pdbx_seq_one_letter_code
_entity_poly.pdbx_strand_id
1 'polypeptide(L)'
;MPTPQPLRNVFPPPRSRRKCVTELAPQVAVDQVFLATRKQLRPNRHGQLYLQVELADRSGTITGRMWNASDDHFEAFAEGDYVRVVGTTQLYSGALQIILTGVEQVDPTSVDETSFRVLTQDAVAHLGEELSGFSATLKSPLPKLVFEEVLADAVLMEAFERCPAGIKHHHAYAGGLLQHVVMLMRLADHVASLYPDLDRDLLLVGVLLHDIGKTVELENEKGFSYTDSGQLLGHVLLAVSYTHLTLPTTPYV
;
A
#
# COMPACT_ATOMS: atom_id res chain seq x y z
N MET A 1 -12.60 -36.00 -28.55
CA MET A 1 -11.44 -35.13 -28.64
C MET A 1 -10.93 -34.86 -27.23
N PRO A 2 -9.72 -35.19 -26.85
CA PRO A 2 -9.22 -34.92 -25.51
C PRO A 2 -8.95 -33.43 -25.37
N THR A 3 -9.42 -32.83 -24.29
CA THR A 3 -9.19 -31.47 -23.87
C THR A 3 -7.68 -31.27 -23.69
N PRO A 4 -7.05 -30.19 -24.20
CA PRO A 4 -5.65 -29.93 -23.96
C PRO A 4 -5.42 -29.66 -22.47
N GLN A 5 -4.59 -30.46 -21.83
CA GLN A 5 -4.12 -30.18 -20.49
C GLN A 5 -3.19 -28.96 -20.52
N PRO A 6 -3.36 -27.99 -19.60
CA PRO A 6 -2.41 -26.89 -19.51
C PRO A 6 -1.03 -27.44 -19.15
N LEU A 7 -0.02 -26.99 -19.89
CA LEU A 7 1.38 -27.28 -19.62
C LEU A 7 1.72 -26.79 -18.20
N ARG A 8 1.74 -27.69 -17.24
CA ARG A 8 2.33 -27.42 -15.93
C ARG A 8 3.85 -27.32 -16.11
N ASN A 9 4.34 -26.11 -16.31
CA ASN A 9 5.76 -25.84 -16.08
C ASN A 9 6.01 -25.99 -14.58
N VAL A 10 6.39 -27.18 -14.16
CA VAL A 10 6.75 -27.47 -12.76
C VAL A 10 8.17 -26.96 -12.55
N PHE A 11 8.28 -25.71 -12.12
CA PHE A 11 9.56 -25.24 -11.58
C PHE A 11 9.88 -26.00 -10.28
N PRO A 12 11.15 -26.37 -10.06
CA PRO A 12 11.55 -27.00 -8.79
C PRO A 12 11.30 -26.02 -7.62
N PRO A 13 11.12 -26.51 -6.38
CA PRO A 13 10.88 -25.66 -5.22
C PRO A 13 11.99 -24.60 -5.06
N PRO A 14 11.67 -23.39 -4.51
CA PRO A 14 12.65 -22.33 -4.34
C PRO A 14 13.83 -22.78 -3.50
N ARG A 15 15.06 -22.55 -4.01
CA ARG A 15 16.31 -23.07 -3.42
C ARG A 15 16.92 -22.18 -2.34
N SER A 16 16.34 -21.01 -2.05
CA SER A 16 16.92 -20.04 -1.10
C SER A 16 15.88 -19.49 -0.14
N ARG A 17 16.36 -19.03 1.04
CA ARG A 17 15.54 -18.25 1.98
C ARG A 17 15.02 -17.01 1.26
N ARG A 18 13.70 -16.76 1.35
CA ARG A 18 13.05 -15.57 0.82
C ARG A 18 13.72 -14.31 1.36
N LYS A 19 14.01 -13.37 0.47
CA LYS A 19 14.48 -12.02 0.80
C LYS A 19 13.37 -11.02 0.56
N CYS A 20 13.20 -10.09 1.48
CA CYS A 20 12.31 -8.95 1.24
C CYS A 20 12.82 -8.05 0.11
N VAL A 21 11.91 -7.32 -0.55
CA VAL A 21 12.28 -6.38 -1.64
C VAL A 21 13.40 -5.44 -1.21
N THR A 22 13.32 -4.90 0.02
CA THR A 22 14.33 -4.00 0.60
C THR A 22 15.69 -4.64 0.87
N GLU A 23 15.76 -5.98 0.91
CA GLU A 23 17.00 -6.74 1.11
C GLU A 23 17.67 -7.16 -0.20
N LEU A 24 17.00 -6.88 -1.34
CA LEU A 24 17.55 -7.23 -2.65
C LEU A 24 18.68 -6.26 -3.03
N ALA A 25 19.79 -6.81 -3.45
CA ALA A 25 20.96 -6.10 -3.97
C ALA A 25 21.10 -6.32 -5.49
N PRO A 26 21.85 -5.48 -6.23
CA PRO A 26 22.12 -5.73 -7.64
C PRO A 26 22.81 -7.07 -7.88
N GLN A 27 22.55 -7.70 -9.03
CA GLN A 27 23.15 -8.95 -9.50
C GLN A 27 22.88 -10.18 -8.60
N VAL A 28 21.75 -10.18 -7.88
CA VAL A 28 21.29 -11.30 -7.08
C VAL A 28 20.28 -12.13 -7.87
N ALA A 29 20.46 -13.44 -7.88
CA ALA A 29 19.46 -14.36 -8.41
C ALA A 29 18.21 -14.35 -7.52
N VAL A 30 17.03 -14.26 -8.14
CA VAL A 30 15.73 -14.26 -7.49
C VAL A 30 14.97 -15.50 -7.94
N ASP A 31 14.44 -16.25 -7.00
CA ASP A 31 13.50 -17.35 -7.19
C ASP A 31 12.57 -17.37 -5.97
N GLN A 32 11.52 -16.56 -6.01
CA GLN A 32 10.58 -16.39 -4.89
C GLN A 32 9.24 -15.83 -5.33
N VAL A 33 8.27 -15.88 -4.41
CA VAL A 33 6.90 -15.41 -4.63
C VAL A 33 6.80 -13.93 -4.30
N PHE A 34 6.04 -13.20 -5.11
CA PHE A 34 5.63 -11.80 -4.89
C PHE A 34 4.14 -11.65 -5.18
N LEU A 35 3.55 -10.57 -4.71
CA LEU A 35 2.24 -10.10 -5.14
C LEU A 35 2.40 -9.26 -6.42
N ALA A 36 1.72 -9.62 -7.50
CA ALA A 36 1.69 -8.84 -8.73
C ALA A 36 0.65 -7.72 -8.60
N THR A 37 1.09 -6.46 -8.55
CA THR A 37 0.18 -5.32 -8.33
C THR A 37 -0.20 -4.60 -9.62
N ARG A 38 0.67 -4.58 -10.59
CA ARG A 38 0.42 -3.99 -11.93
C ARG A 38 1.17 -4.78 -12.99
N LYS A 39 0.55 -4.98 -14.14
CA LYS A 39 1.21 -5.58 -15.29
C LYS A 39 0.88 -4.85 -16.58
N GLN A 40 1.86 -4.74 -17.48
CA GLN A 40 1.71 -4.10 -18.77
C GLN A 40 2.56 -4.83 -19.80
N LEU A 41 1.97 -5.08 -20.97
CA LEU A 41 2.71 -5.56 -22.15
C LEU A 41 3.00 -4.35 -23.04
N ARG A 42 4.27 -4.09 -23.32
CA ARG A 42 4.71 -2.90 -24.04
C ARG A 42 5.67 -3.26 -25.18
N PRO A 43 5.61 -2.59 -26.33
CA PRO A 43 6.64 -2.72 -27.36
C PRO A 43 7.92 -1.97 -26.94
N ASN A 44 9.07 -2.57 -27.20
CA ASN A 44 10.35 -1.90 -27.13
C ASN A 44 10.61 -1.07 -28.39
N ARG A 45 11.77 -0.40 -28.47
CA ARG A 45 12.16 0.43 -29.66
C ARG A 45 12.27 -0.36 -30.98
N HIS A 46 12.34 -1.67 -30.92
CA HIS A 46 12.41 -2.58 -32.06
C HIS A 46 11.08 -3.27 -32.35
N GLY A 47 9.99 -2.88 -31.65
CA GLY A 47 8.67 -3.46 -31.84
C GLY A 47 8.47 -4.80 -31.10
N GLN A 48 9.48 -5.34 -30.41
CA GLN A 48 9.34 -6.57 -29.65
C GLN A 48 8.64 -6.28 -28.31
N LEU A 49 7.72 -7.15 -27.95
CA LEU A 49 6.98 -7.01 -26.69
C LEU A 49 7.85 -7.39 -25.48
N TYR A 50 7.66 -6.65 -24.41
CA TYR A 50 8.16 -7.02 -23.08
C TYR A 50 7.07 -6.84 -22.04
N LEU A 51 7.03 -7.75 -21.08
CA LEU A 51 6.16 -7.65 -19.92
C LEU A 51 6.86 -6.81 -18.85
N GLN A 52 6.18 -5.80 -18.36
CA GLN A 52 6.53 -5.08 -17.14
C GLN A 52 5.50 -5.40 -16.07
N VAL A 53 5.95 -5.82 -14.91
CA VAL A 53 5.11 -6.11 -13.74
C VAL A 53 5.67 -5.43 -12.50
N GLU A 54 4.81 -4.85 -11.67
CA GLU A 54 5.18 -4.41 -10.33
C GLU A 54 4.96 -5.58 -9.35
N LEU A 55 6.02 -5.93 -8.65
CA LEU A 55 6.09 -7.04 -7.71
C LEU A 55 6.23 -6.49 -6.31
N ALA A 56 5.34 -6.89 -5.42
CA ALA A 56 5.27 -6.38 -4.05
C ALA A 56 5.49 -7.49 -3.02
N ASP A 57 6.04 -7.10 -1.88
CA ASP A 57 6.00 -7.85 -0.63
C ASP A 57 5.78 -6.90 0.56
N ARG A 58 5.82 -7.41 1.78
CA ARG A 58 5.61 -6.60 3.00
C ARG A 58 6.58 -5.43 3.17
N SER A 59 7.69 -5.40 2.46
CA SER A 59 8.75 -4.41 2.62
C SER A 59 8.75 -3.33 1.54
N GLY A 60 8.06 -3.56 0.42
CA GLY A 60 8.01 -2.60 -0.68
C GLY A 60 7.69 -3.22 -2.02
N THR A 61 7.95 -2.47 -3.09
CA THR A 61 7.71 -2.86 -4.48
C THR A 61 8.98 -2.81 -5.32
N ILE A 62 9.07 -3.70 -6.32
CA ILE A 62 10.15 -3.74 -7.30
C ILE A 62 9.61 -4.02 -8.69
N THR A 63 10.13 -3.35 -9.70
CA THR A 63 9.73 -3.61 -11.09
C THR A 63 10.37 -4.88 -11.63
N GLY A 64 9.57 -5.82 -12.12
CA GLY A 64 9.99 -6.96 -12.94
C GLY A 64 9.87 -6.66 -14.42
N ARG A 65 10.84 -7.09 -15.25
CA ARG A 65 10.79 -6.98 -16.71
C ARG A 65 11.17 -8.30 -17.36
N MET A 66 10.29 -8.80 -18.22
CA MET A 66 10.55 -9.98 -19.04
C MET A 66 10.65 -9.56 -20.51
N TRP A 67 11.83 -9.72 -21.09
CA TRP A 67 12.07 -9.43 -22.51
C TRP A 67 11.49 -10.52 -23.40
N ASN A 68 11.09 -10.17 -24.62
CA ASN A 68 10.47 -11.08 -25.59
C ASN A 68 9.25 -11.83 -25.00
N ALA A 69 8.44 -11.13 -24.21
CA ALA A 69 7.21 -11.67 -23.66
C ALA A 69 6.15 -11.83 -24.77
N SER A 70 5.30 -12.85 -24.62
CA SER A 70 4.11 -13.08 -25.44
C SER A 70 2.84 -12.73 -24.68
N ASP A 71 1.71 -12.74 -25.38
CA ASP A 71 0.39 -12.62 -24.76
C ASP A 71 0.15 -13.71 -23.72
N ASP A 72 0.66 -14.95 -23.97
CA ASP A 72 0.56 -16.06 -22.99
C ASP A 72 1.21 -15.72 -21.65
N HIS A 73 2.37 -15.04 -21.66
CA HIS A 73 3.03 -14.58 -20.43
C HIS A 73 2.21 -13.49 -19.72
N PHE A 74 1.53 -12.66 -20.49
CA PHE A 74 0.67 -11.63 -19.93
C PHE A 74 -0.62 -12.22 -19.35
N GLU A 75 -1.19 -13.24 -19.96
CA GLU A 75 -2.43 -13.89 -19.52
C GLU A 75 -2.21 -14.94 -18.41
N ALA A 76 -0.96 -15.34 -18.17
CA ALA A 76 -0.63 -16.39 -17.19
C ALA A 76 -1.00 -16.07 -15.74
N PHE A 77 -1.27 -14.80 -15.42
CA PHE A 77 -1.69 -14.35 -14.08
C PHE A 77 -2.45 -13.03 -14.18
N ALA A 78 -3.21 -12.68 -13.14
CA ALA A 78 -3.90 -11.39 -13.02
C ALA A 78 -3.17 -10.43 -12.05
N GLU A 79 -3.54 -9.14 -12.09
CA GLU A 79 -3.18 -8.21 -11.02
C GLU A 79 -3.89 -8.64 -9.73
N GLY A 80 -3.18 -8.64 -8.61
CA GLY A 80 -3.64 -9.18 -7.34
C GLY A 80 -3.25 -10.65 -7.09
N ASP A 81 -2.71 -11.35 -8.09
CA ASP A 81 -2.25 -12.73 -7.91
C ASP A 81 -0.88 -12.81 -7.25
N TYR A 82 -0.67 -13.89 -6.50
CA TYR A 82 0.66 -14.30 -6.10
C TYR A 82 1.38 -14.97 -7.27
N VAL A 83 2.57 -14.48 -7.58
CA VAL A 83 3.38 -15.00 -8.69
C VAL A 83 4.76 -15.38 -8.18
N ARG A 84 5.20 -16.59 -8.53
CA ARG A 84 6.61 -16.97 -8.42
C ARG A 84 7.35 -16.42 -9.60
N VAL A 85 8.42 -15.68 -9.33
CA VAL A 85 9.29 -15.12 -10.35
C VAL A 85 10.68 -15.72 -10.23
N VAL A 86 11.27 -16.00 -11.39
CA VAL A 86 12.67 -16.38 -11.53
C VAL A 86 13.38 -15.33 -12.35
N GLY A 87 14.53 -14.86 -11.89
CA GLY A 87 15.26 -13.81 -12.58
C GLY A 87 16.52 -13.36 -11.88
N THR A 88 17.01 -12.19 -12.26
CA THR A 88 18.20 -11.58 -11.65
C THR A 88 17.95 -10.09 -11.47
N THR A 89 18.34 -9.57 -10.31
CA THR A 89 18.26 -8.13 -10.03
C THR A 89 19.30 -7.35 -10.83
N GLN A 90 18.90 -6.18 -11.32
CA GLN A 90 19.76 -5.28 -12.08
C GLN A 90 19.48 -3.82 -11.69
N LEU A 91 20.53 -3.03 -11.57
CA LEU A 91 20.40 -1.58 -11.43
C LEU A 91 20.21 -0.93 -12.82
N TYR A 92 19.15 -0.16 -12.98
CA TYR A 92 18.88 0.58 -14.23
C TYR A 92 18.39 2.00 -13.91
N SER A 93 19.08 2.99 -14.43
CA SER A 93 18.77 4.43 -14.18
C SER A 93 18.60 4.78 -12.71
N GLY A 94 19.43 4.19 -11.83
CA GLY A 94 19.39 4.45 -10.40
C GLY A 94 18.32 3.65 -9.61
N ALA A 95 17.46 2.87 -10.30
CA ALA A 95 16.45 2.03 -9.68
C ALA A 95 16.79 0.54 -9.82
N LEU A 96 16.52 -0.24 -8.76
CA LEU A 96 16.65 -1.69 -8.81
C LEU A 96 15.44 -2.29 -9.52
N GLN A 97 15.67 -3.25 -10.40
CA GLN A 97 14.64 -4.03 -11.09
C GLN A 97 15.02 -5.50 -11.14
N ILE A 98 14.05 -6.39 -11.41
CA ILE A 98 14.29 -7.81 -11.67
C ILE A 98 14.15 -8.06 -13.16
N ILE A 99 15.18 -8.62 -13.80
CA ILE A 99 15.07 -9.16 -15.15
C ILE A 99 14.55 -10.59 -15.02
N LEU A 100 13.30 -10.77 -15.45
CA LEU A 100 12.56 -12.02 -15.30
C LEU A 100 12.94 -12.99 -16.44
N THR A 101 13.21 -14.23 -16.07
CA THR A 101 13.35 -15.37 -16.98
C THR A 101 12.17 -16.33 -16.89
N GLY A 102 11.34 -16.19 -15.84
CA GLY A 102 10.11 -16.96 -15.66
C GLY A 102 9.15 -16.26 -14.69
N VAL A 103 7.87 -16.41 -14.94
CA VAL A 103 6.77 -16.00 -14.07
C VAL A 103 5.66 -17.02 -14.15
N GLU A 104 5.13 -17.42 -12.99
CA GLU A 104 3.99 -18.35 -12.90
C GLU A 104 3.08 -17.95 -11.74
N GLN A 105 1.78 -18.15 -11.92
CA GLN A 105 0.80 -17.96 -10.84
C GLN A 105 0.99 -19.03 -9.77
N VAL A 106 0.84 -18.64 -8.51
CA VAL A 106 0.92 -19.52 -7.34
C VAL A 106 -0.44 -19.61 -6.68
N ASP A 107 -0.79 -20.81 -6.22
CA ASP A 107 -2.03 -21.02 -5.45
C ASP A 107 -1.96 -20.18 -4.15
N PRO A 108 -2.91 -19.26 -3.92
CA PRO A 108 -2.96 -18.44 -2.72
C PRO A 108 -2.91 -19.24 -1.41
N THR A 109 -3.50 -20.45 -1.42
CA THR A 109 -3.54 -21.33 -0.22
C THR A 109 -2.16 -21.86 0.18
N SER A 110 -1.19 -21.84 -0.75
CA SER A 110 0.19 -22.27 -0.52
C SER A 110 1.12 -21.14 -0.06
N VAL A 111 0.59 -19.91 0.03
CA VAL A 111 1.37 -18.71 0.31
C VAL A 111 1.15 -18.26 1.75
N ASP A 112 2.24 -17.97 2.44
CA ASP A 112 2.17 -17.27 3.73
C ASP A 112 1.84 -15.78 3.50
N GLU A 113 0.56 -15.43 3.62
CA GLU A 113 0.07 -14.06 3.44
C GLU A 113 0.77 -13.04 4.34
N THR A 114 1.29 -13.44 5.50
CA THR A 114 2.00 -12.54 6.42
C THR A 114 3.26 -11.94 5.79
N SER A 115 3.79 -12.64 4.80
CA SER A 115 4.94 -12.18 4.01
C SER A 115 4.62 -11.04 3.04
N PHE A 116 3.32 -10.77 2.80
CA PHE A 116 2.84 -9.76 1.87
C PHE A 116 1.99 -8.69 2.54
N ARG A 117 1.50 -8.96 3.76
CA ARG A 117 0.85 -7.98 4.62
C ARG A 117 1.89 -7.34 5.52
N VAL A 118 1.92 -6.03 5.55
CA VAL A 118 2.87 -5.30 6.40
C VAL A 118 2.39 -5.25 7.85
N LEU A 119 1.08 -5.11 8.06
CA LEU A 119 0.48 -5.09 9.38
C LEU A 119 -0.36 -6.33 9.63
N THR A 120 -0.11 -7.02 10.74
CA THR A 120 -1.02 -8.04 11.25
C THR A 120 -2.29 -7.38 11.79
N GLN A 121 -3.38 -8.14 11.90
CA GLN A 121 -4.63 -7.63 12.51
C GLN A 121 -4.38 -7.10 13.92
N ASP A 122 -3.56 -7.79 14.72
CA ASP A 122 -3.18 -7.34 16.08
C ASP A 122 -2.42 -6.01 16.04
N ALA A 123 -1.54 -5.81 15.06
CA ALA A 123 -0.83 -4.55 14.91
C ALA A 123 -1.77 -3.40 14.50
N VAL A 124 -2.75 -3.65 13.63
CA VAL A 124 -3.78 -2.67 13.25
C VAL A 124 -4.64 -2.33 14.47
N ALA A 125 -5.10 -3.34 15.23
CA ALA A 125 -5.88 -3.12 16.45
C ALA A 125 -5.11 -2.28 17.48
N HIS A 126 -3.83 -2.59 17.72
CA HIS A 126 -2.98 -1.82 18.62
C HIS A 126 -2.81 -0.36 18.19
N LEU A 127 -2.61 -0.12 16.87
CA LEU A 127 -2.54 1.24 16.34
C LEU A 127 -3.87 2.00 16.49
N GLY A 128 -5.01 1.32 16.31
CA GLY A 128 -6.35 1.88 16.55
C GLY A 128 -6.58 2.26 18.02
N GLU A 129 -6.16 1.39 18.94
CA GLU A 129 -6.20 1.69 20.38
C GLU A 129 -5.33 2.91 20.73
N GLU A 130 -4.14 2.99 20.17
CA GLU A 130 -3.23 4.12 20.37
C GLU A 130 -3.80 5.42 19.81
N LEU A 131 -4.37 5.38 18.58
CA LEU A 131 -5.08 6.50 17.99
C LEU A 131 -6.19 7.00 18.91
N SER A 132 -7.02 6.09 19.43
CA SER A 132 -8.08 6.40 20.39
C SER A 132 -7.53 6.98 21.70
N GLY A 133 -6.36 6.51 22.13
CA GLY A 133 -5.66 7.02 23.30
C GLY A 133 -5.29 8.51 23.19
N PHE A 134 -4.95 8.99 22.01
CA PHE A 134 -4.68 10.41 21.78
C PHE A 134 -5.92 11.27 22.03
N SER A 135 -7.13 10.83 21.63
CA SER A 135 -8.38 11.54 21.91
C SER A 135 -8.56 11.82 23.41
N ALA A 136 -8.27 10.83 24.25
CA ALA A 136 -8.39 10.98 25.71
C ALA A 136 -7.43 12.02 26.32
N THR A 137 -6.34 12.36 25.62
CA THR A 137 -5.36 13.37 26.06
C THR A 137 -5.70 14.80 25.69
N LEU A 138 -6.67 15.01 24.78
CA LEU A 138 -7.08 16.35 24.33
C LEU A 138 -7.83 17.09 25.44
N LYS A 139 -7.49 18.36 25.61
CA LYS A 139 -8.04 19.25 26.66
C LYS A 139 -9.05 20.25 26.11
N SER A 140 -8.83 20.69 24.86
CA SER A 140 -9.67 21.69 24.20
C SER A 140 -10.96 21.05 23.69
N PRO A 141 -12.15 21.61 24.04
CA PRO A 141 -13.43 20.93 23.74
C PRO A 141 -13.67 20.72 22.25
N LEU A 142 -13.39 21.72 21.41
CA LEU A 142 -13.67 21.63 19.95
C LEU A 142 -12.72 20.63 19.25
N PRO A 143 -11.39 20.71 19.41
CA PRO A 143 -10.47 19.67 18.90
C PRO A 143 -10.87 18.25 19.34
N LYS A 144 -11.23 18.09 20.60
CA LYS A 144 -11.66 16.79 21.14
C LYS A 144 -12.93 16.28 20.47
N LEU A 145 -13.94 17.12 20.32
CA LEU A 145 -15.20 16.79 19.65
C LEU A 145 -14.93 16.32 18.21
N VAL A 146 -14.14 17.10 17.44
CA VAL A 146 -13.79 16.74 16.05
C VAL A 146 -13.08 15.39 16.00
N PHE A 147 -12.15 15.13 16.90
CA PHE A 147 -11.42 13.87 16.97
C PHE A 147 -12.36 12.69 17.27
N GLU A 148 -13.26 12.86 18.23
CA GLU A 148 -14.23 11.84 18.65
C GLU A 148 -15.24 11.53 17.54
N GLU A 149 -15.71 12.53 16.79
CA GLU A 149 -16.58 12.35 15.63
C GLU A 149 -15.92 11.52 14.52
N VAL A 150 -14.64 11.77 14.24
CA VAL A 150 -13.89 10.98 13.27
C VAL A 150 -13.77 9.52 13.74
N LEU A 151 -13.46 9.29 15.02
CA LEU A 151 -13.37 7.92 15.56
C LEU A 151 -14.73 7.22 15.62
N ALA A 152 -15.83 7.95 15.74
CA ALA A 152 -17.17 7.39 15.77
C ALA A 152 -17.71 6.99 14.39
N ASP A 153 -17.12 7.50 13.31
CA ASP A 153 -17.47 7.10 11.94
C ASP A 153 -16.86 5.73 11.61
N ALA A 154 -17.65 4.67 11.84
CA ALA A 154 -17.19 3.29 11.66
C ALA A 154 -16.82 2.99 10.19
N VAL A 155 -17.49 3.60 9.20
CA VAL A 155 -17.21 3.39 7.77
C VAL A 155 -15.86 3.99 7.40
N LEU A 156 -15.61 5.22 7.88
CA LEU A 156 -14.35 5.90 7.70
C LEU A 156 -13.20 5.14 8.38
N MET A 157 -13.39 4.72 9.64
CA MET A 157 -12.35 4.00 10.38
C MET A 157 -12.01 2.65 9.75
N GLU A 158 -12.99 1.90 9.25
CA GLU A 158 -12.73 0.68 8.50
C GLU A 158 -11.90 0.94 7.24
N ALA A 159 -12.24 1.99 6.50
CA ALA A 159 -11.46 2.42 5.32
C ALA A 159 -10.05 2.88 5.72
N PHE A 160 -9.92 3.63 6.81
CA PHE A 160 -8.66 4.15 7.33
C PHE A 160 -7.70 3.04 7.76
N GLU A 161 -8.20 1.97 8.39
CA GLU A 161 -7.44 0.80 8.80
C GLU A 161 -6.93 -0.05 7.63
N ARG A 162 -7.58 0.05 6.45
CA ARG A 162 -7.21 -0.70 5.25
C ARG A 162 -6.44 0.11 4.22
N CYS A 163 -6.56 1.44 4.27
CA CYS A 163 -6.00 2.32 3.27
C CYS A 163 -4.46 2.36 3.34
N PRO A 164 -3.73 2.34 2.19
CA PRO A 164 -2.33 2.69 2.16
C PRO A 164 -2.15 4.20 2.32
N ALA A 165 -1.00 4.63 2.84
CA ALA A 165 -0.68 6.07 2.87
C ALA A 165 -0.23 6.63 1.51
N GLY A 166 0.03 5.77 0.53
CA GLY A 166 0.41 6.13 -0.83
C GLY A 166 0.52 4.92 -1.73
N ILE A 167 0.72 5.14 -3.04
CA ILE A 167 0.77 4.05 -4.04
C ILE A 167 2.18 3.45 -4.17
N LYS A 168 3.24 4.25 -4.02
CA LYS A 168 4.63 3.82 -4.32
C LYS A 168 5.61 3.99 -3.17
N HIS A 169 5.37 4.95 -2.30
CA HIS A 169 6.29 5.34 -1.23
C HIS A 169 5.50 5.61 0.04
N HIS A 170 6.17 5.64 1.20
CA HIS A 170 5.58 6.02 2.49
C HIS A 170 4.36 5.18 2.86
N HIS A 171 4.60 4.03 3.47
CA HIS A 171 3.54 3.14 3.95
C HIS A 171 2.55 2.70 2.84
N ALA A 172 3.07 2.37 1.65
CA ALA A 172 2.28 1.89 0.51
C ALA A 172 1.86 0.41 0.69
N TYR A 173 1.05 0.13 1.72
CA TYR A 173 0.52 -1.19 2.09
C TYR A 173 -0.78 -1.05 2.89
N ALA A 174 -1.54 -2.12 2.96
CA ALA A 174 -2.80 -2.14 3.71
C ALA A 174 -2.57 -1.78 5.20
N GLY A 175 -3.32 -0.81 5.72
CA GLY A 175 -3.14 -0.25 7.06
C GLY A 175 -2.03 0.82 7.17
N GLY A 176 -1.36 1.10 6.06
CA GLY A 176 -0.26 2.06 6.03
C GLY A 176 -0.69 3.48 6.40
N LEU A 177 -1.92 3.88 6.08
CA LEU A 177 -2.44 5.20 6.45
C LEU A 177 -2.59 5.34 7.97
N LEU A 178 -3.18 4.34 8.63
CA LEU A 178 -3.30 4.32 10.10
C LEU A 178 -1.93 4.39 10.76
N GLN A 179 -0.97 3.58 10.31
CA GLN A 179 0.38 3.59 10.86
C GLN A 179 1.06 4.93 10.64
N HIS A 180 0.93 5.52 9.45
CA HIS A 180 1.48 6.84 9.12
C HIS A 180 0.97 7.91 10.09
N VAL A 181 -0.34 7.98 10.28
CA VAL A 181 -0.98 8.99 11.14
C VAL A 181 -0.56 8.79 12.60
N VAL A 182 -0.58 7.56 13.13
CA VAL A 182 -0.15 7.31 14.51
C VAL A 182 1.33 7.68 14.73
N MET A 183 2.22 7.36 13.77
CA MET A 183 3.61 7.79 13.85
C MET A 183 3.77 9.32 13.84
N LEU A 184 3.01 10.01 12.99
CA LEU A 184 3.02 11.48 12.97
C LEU A 184 2.43 12.07 14.24
N MET A 185 1.41 11.45 14.86
CA MET A 185 0.87 11.90 16.15
C MET A 185 1.90 11.80 17.27
N ARG A 186 2.64 10.69 17.34
CA ARG A 186 3.76 10.55 18.31
C ARG A 186 4.79 11.66 18.12
N LEU A 187 5.15 11.95 16.87
CA LEU A 187 6.10 13.01 16.55
C LEU A 187 5.53 14.39 16.90
N ALA A 188 4.28 14.67 16.52
CA ALA A 188 3.61 15.93 16.80
C ALA A 188 3.45 16.19 18.31
N ASP A 189 3.10 15.17 19.07
CA ASP A 189 3.00 15.22 20.54
C ASP A 189 4.36 15.56 21.18
N HIS A 190 5.42 14.90 20.70
CA HIS A 190 6.77 15.19 21.15
C HIS A 190 7.20 16.62 20.79
N VAL A 191 6.99 17.06 19.55
CA VAL A 191 7.30 18.42 19.10
C VAL A 191 6.53 19.46 19.91
N ALA A 192 5.23 19.25 20.15
CA ALA A 192 4.43 20.18 20.97
C ALA A 192 4.98 20.35 22.38
N SER A 193 5.61 19.32 22.94
CA SER A 193 6.25 19.41 24.27
C SER A 193 7.47 20.37 24.30
N LEU A 194 8.10 20.60 23.15
CA LEU A 194 9.28 21.48 23.01
C LEU A 194 8.90 22.92 22.70
N TYR A 195 7.66 23.17 22.27
CA TYR A 195 7.17 24.50 21.86
C TYR A 195 5.90 24.86 22.65
N PRO A 196 6.04 25.54 23.83
CA PRO A 196 4.92 25.83 24.72
C PRO A 196 3.82 26.71 24.11
N ASP A 197 4.14 27.51 23.10
CA ASP A 197 3.21 28.40 22.40
C ASP A 197 2.40 27.69 21.32
N LEU A 198 2.71 26.40 21.02
CA LEU A 198 2.02 25.62 20.02
C LEU A 198 0.73 25.04 20.60
N ASP A 199 -0.38 25.22 19.91
CA ASP A 199 -1.63 24.53 20.26
C ASP A 199 -1.52 23.04 19.89
N ARG A 200 -1.15 22.21 20.89
CA ARG A 200 -0.99 20.76 20.77
C ARG A 200 -2.26 20.08 20.27
N ASP A 201 -3.41 20.47 20.81
CA ASP A 201 -4.67 19.79 20.50
C ASP A 201 -5.07 20.03 19.04
N LEU A 202 -4.90 21.28 18.58
CA LEU A 202 -5.13 21.64 17.17
C LEU A 202 -4.12 20.92 16.24
N LEU A 203 -2.85 20.82 16.65
CA LEU A 203 -1.83 20.10 15.89
C LEU A 203 -2.21 18.62 15.71
N LEU A 204 -2.63 17.94 16.78
CA LEU A 204 -3.01 16.51 16.73
C LEU A 204 -4.26 16.29 15.84
N VAL A 205 -5.26 17.18 15.92
CA VAL A 205 -6.41 17.11 15.01
C VAL A 205 -5.99 17.36 13.56
N GLY A 206 -5.08 18.31 13.32
CA GLY A 206 -4.52 18.54 11.99
C GLY A 206 -3.83 17.31 11.45
N VAL A 207 -3.06 16.59 12.29
CA VAL A 207 -2.42 15.32 11.92
C VAL A 207 -3.46 14.23 11.62
N LEU A 208 -4.57 14.14 12.36
CA LEU A 208 -5.64 13.19 12.06
C LEU A 208 -6.27 13.45 10.69
N LEU A 209 -6.55 14.71 10.39
CA LEU A 209 -7.36 15.10 9.23
C LEU A 209 -6.57 15.25 7.94
N HIS A 210 -5.25 15.53 7.99
CA HIS A 210 -4.50 15.95 6.80
C HIS A 210 -4.58 14.96 5.63
N ASP A 211 -4.62 13.68 5.93
CA ASP A 211 -4.60 12.58 4.95
C ASP A 211 -5.90 11.76 4.92
N ILE A 212 -6.95 12.17 5.64
CA ILE A 212 -8.20 11.42 5.74
C ILE A 212 -8.87 11.21 4.37
N GLY A 213 -8.72 12.16 3.45
CA GLY A 213 -9.23 12.06 2.08
C GLY A 213 -8.62 10.93 1.26
N LYS A 214 -7.50 10.34 1.70
CA LYS A 214 -6.89 9.16 1.05
C LYS A 214 -7.77 7.93 1.13
N THR A 215 -8.67 7.84 2.11
CA THR A 215 -9.66 6.76 2.22
C THR A 215 -10.64 6.72 1.05
N VAL A 216 -10.82 7.84 0.35
CA VAL A 216 -11.64 7.99 -0.85
C VAL A 216 -10.77 8.10 -2.12
N GLU A 217 -9.57 8.69 -2.00
CA GLU A 217 -8.61 8.86 -3.10
C GLU A 217 -8.08 7.53 -3.61
N LEU A 218 -7.83 6.57 -2.69
CA LEU A 218 -7.14 5.33 -2.98
C LEU A 218 -8.06 4.11 -2.80
N GLU A 219 -7.92 3.15 -3.69
CA GLU A 219 -8.54 1.82 -3.59
C GLU A 219 -7.47 0.73 -3.50
N ASN A 220 -7.81 -0.39 -2.87
CA ASN A 220 -6.90 -1.51 -2.64
C ASN A 220 -7.46 -2.89 -3.06
N GLU A 221 -8.59 -2.92 -3.79
CA GLU A 221 -9.25 -4.19 -4.16
C GLU A 221 -8.41 -5.05 -5.11
N LYS A 222 -7.68 -4.41 -6.05
CA LYS A 222 -6.86 -5.08 -7.07
C LYS A 222 -5.44 -4.49 -7.15
N GLY A 223 -4.86 -4.17 -6.00
CA GLY A 223 -3.63 -3.38 -5.92
C GLY A 223 -3.95 -1.91 -5.65
N PHE A 224 -2.94 -1.15 -5.18
CA PHE A 224 -3.16 0.26 -4.82
C PHE A 224 -3.27 1.12 -6.07
N SER A 225 -4.44 1.68 -6.30
CA SER A 225 -4.73 2.58 -7.42
C SER A 225 -5.52 3.81 -6.96
N TYR A 226 -5.56 4.84 -7.82
CA TYR A 226 -6.43 5.98 -7.59
C TYR A 226 -7.85 5.65 -8.04
N THR A 227 -8.83 6.04 -7.24
CA THR A 227 -10.22 6.12 -7.69
C THR A 227 -10.39 7.25 -8.71
N ASP A 228 -11.50 7.27 -9.46
CA ASP A 228 -11.82 8.38 -10.36
C ASP A 228 -11.88 9.72 -9.62
N SER A 229 -12.52 9.74 -8.45
CA SER A 229 -12.57 10.93 -7.57
C SER A 229 -11.18 11.33 -7.09
N GLY A 230 -10.33 10.35 -6.76
CA GLY A 230 -8.95 10.58 -6.34
C GLY A 230 -8.10 11.22 -7.43
N GLN A 231 -8.23 10.75 -8.69
CA GLN A 231 -7.52 11.34 -9.83
C GLN A 231 -7.95 12.76 -10.15
N LEU A 232 -9.25 13.06 -9.98
CA LEU A 232 -9.82 14.36 -10.34
C LEU A 232 -9.61 15.42 -9.26
N LEU A 233 -9.78 15.06 -7.98
CA LEU A 233 -9.83 16.01 -6.87
C LEU A 233 -8.59 15.95 -5.96
N GLY A 234 -8.03 14.76 -5.78
CA GLY A 234 -6.96 14.51 -4.81
C GLY A 234 -7.43 14.52 -3.35
N HIS A 235 -6.65 13.89 -2.47
CA HIS A 235 -7.04 13.69 -1.05
C HIS A 235 -7.28 14.97 -0.28
N VAL A 236 -6.60 16.08 -0.62
CA VAL A 236 -6.77 17.36 0.10
C VAL A 236 -8.19 17.91 -0.07
N LEU A 237 -8.70 17.97 -1.30
CA LEU A 237 -10.07 18.43 -1.55
C LEU A 237 -11.10 17.44 -1.02
N LEU A 238 -10.83 16.14 -1.10
CA LEU A 238 -11.68 15.11 -0.52
C LEU A 238 -11.75 15.21 1.00
N ALA A 239 -10.63 15.50 1.68
CA ALA A 239 -10.60 15.74 3.12
C ALA A 239 -11.40 16.98 3.51
N VAL A 240 -11.27 18.09 2.77
CA VAL A 240 -12.08 19.31 2.98
C VAL A 240 -13.55 19.00 2.79
N SER A 241 -13.94 18.27 1.74
CA SER A 241 -15.33 17.87 1.51
C SER A 241 -15.89 17.06 2.68
N TYR A 242 -15.11 16.05 3.17
CA TYR A 242 -15.50 15.25 4.32
C TYR A 242 -15.74 16.13 5.56
N THR A 243 -14.80 16.98 5.91
CA THR A 243 -14.89 17.82 7.10
C THR A 243 -16.05 18.82 7.04
N HIS A 244 -16.38 19.34 5.85
CA HIS A 244 -17.51 20.26 5.68
C HIS A 244 -18.89 19.57 5.70
N LEU A 245 -18.98 18.32 5.28
CA LEU A 245 -20.25 17.60 5.17
C LEU A 245 -20.60 16.78 6.41
N THR A 246 -19.61 16.33 7.16
CA THR A 246 -19.79 15.34 8.24
C THR A 246 -19.54 15.91 9.63
N LEU A 247 -18.64 16.89 9.77
CA LEU A 247 -18.39 17.49 11.08
C LEU A 247 -19.48 18.51 11.44
N PRO A 248 -19.94 18.55 12.72
CA PRO A 248 -21.01 19.45 13.14
C PRO A 248 -20.59 20.91 12.92
N THR A 249 -21.27 21.56 11.99
CA THR A 249 -21.18 23.02 11.83
C THR A 249 -22.03 23.66 12.90
N THR A 250 -21.48 23.89 14.09
CA THR A 250 -22.14 24.79 15.05
C THR A 250 -22.14 26.19 14.47
N PRO A 251 -23.28 26.80 14.26
CA PRO A 251 -23.30 28.24 13.92
C PRO A 251 -22.62 28.97 15.07
N TYR A 252 -21.59 29.75 14.75
CA TYR A 252 -21.05 30.72 15.69
C TYR A 252 -22.14 31.73 15.97
N VAL A 253 -22.72 31.65 17.16
CA VAL A 253 -23.59 32.69 17.72
C VAL A 253 -22.73 33.61 18.55
#